data_2df0fb25e9dd23a432d863db56485ce7
#
_entry.id   2df0fb25e9dd23a432d863db56485ce7
#
_cell.length_a   1.000
_cell.length_b   1.000
_cell.length_c   1.000
_cell.angle_alpha   90.00
_cell.angle_beta   90.00
_cell.angle_gamma   90.00
#
_symmetry.space_group_name_H-M   'P 1'
#
loop_
_entity.id
_entity.type
_entity.pdbx_description
1 polymer ?
#
loop_
_entity_poly.entity_id
_entity_poly.type
_entity_poly.pdbx_seq_one_letter_code
_entity_poly.pdbx_strand_id
1 'polypeptide(L)'
;MVIGDKMTLKKWKKISVIIIYLIAVLLHFLYDLIPGNFTAAFLPVNESVWEHLKMTLNTYLIFSILEYIILKKKNIQVNNYIFSLLTSSLGTILMTIVLFYPLFYTFGEKLIVTQIIYLISIIFGTYLKSIL
;
A
#
# COMPACT_ATOMS: atom_id res chain seq x y z
N MET A 1 -1.02 10.71 12.93
CA MET A 1 -1.82 9.68 13.63
C MET A 1 -1.28 9.51 15.04
N VAL A 2 -2.08 9.82 16.03
CA VAL A 2 -1.67 9.69 17.44
C VAL A 2 -2.34 8.44 18.00
N ILE A 3 -1.54 7.44 18.30
CA ILE A 3 -1.94 6.27 19.10
C ILE A 3 -1.35 6.50 20.49
N GLY A 4 -2.15 6.33 21.53
CA GLY A 4 -1.87 6.78 22.89
C GLY A 4 -0.58 6.27 23.58
N ASP A 5 0.17 5.38 22.94
CA ASP A 5 1.43 4.83 23.43
C ASP A 5 2.44 4.73 22.27
N LYS A 6 3.63 5.28 22.46
CA LYS A 6 4.70 5.26 21.46
C LYS A 6 5.09 3.84 21.04
N MET A 7 5.07 2.89 21.97
CA MET A 7 5.40 1.49 21.68
C MET A 7 4.30 0.83 20.83
N THR A 8 3.04 1.14 21.13
CA THR A 8 1.88 0.67 20.35
C THR A 8 1.92 1.23 18.92
N LEU A 9 2.29 2.50 18.76
CA LEU A 9 2.43 3.12 17.43
C LEU A 9 3.51 2.44 16.60
N LYS A 10 4.68 2.18 17.17
CA LYS A 10 5.79 1.50 16.49
C LYS A 10 5.42 0.09 16.07
N LYS A 11 4.72 -0.63 16.93
CA LYS A 11 4.21 -1.97 16.64
C LYS A 11 3.15 -1.94 15.55
N TRP A 12 2.24 -0.98 15.59
CA TRP A 12 1.19 -0.80 14.60
C TRP A 12 1.77 -0.50 13.21
N LYS A 13 2.81 0.32 13.11
CA LYS A 13 3.49 0.59 11.82
C LYS A 13 4.02 -0.68 11.18
N LYS A 14 4.69 -1.54 11.95
CA LYS A 14 5.21 -2.81 11.43
C LYS A 14 4.09 -3.73 10.97
N ILE A 15 3.03 -3.83 11.74
CA ILE A 15 1.85 -4.63 11.38
C ILE A 15 1.18 -4.07 10.14
N SER A 16 1.07 -2.74 10.01
CA SER A 16 0.47 -2.07 8.85
C SER A 16 1.22 -2.41 7.56
N VAL A 17 2.54 -2.39 7.56
CA VAL A 17 3.35 -2.77 6.39
C VAL A 17 3.01 -4.19 5.94
N ILE A 18 2.95 -5.12 6.88
CA ILE A 18 2.63 -6.52 6.58
C ILE A 18 1.21 -6.66 6.02
N ILE A 19 0.23 -6.00 6.64
CA ILE A 19 -1.18 -6.06 6.21
C ILE A 19 -1.34 -5.45 4.81
N ILE A 20 -0.75 -4.29 4.55
CA ILE A 20 -0.81 -3.64 3.24
C ILE A 20 -0.19 -4.54 2.17
N TYR A 21 0.96 -5.13 2.45
CA TYR A 21 1.61 -6.04 1.53
C TYR A 21 0.75 -7.28 1.24
N LEU A 22 0.16 -7.89 2.25
CA LEU A 22 -0.73 -9.05 2.09
C LEU A 22 -1.99 -8.70 1.27
N ILE A 23 -2.59 -7.55 1.50
CA ILE A 23 -3.74 -7.09 0.71
C ILE A 23 -3.33 -6.92 -0.75
N ALA A 24 -2.17 -6.33 -0.99
CA ALA A 24 -1.65 -6.15 -2.35
C ALA A 24 -1.43 -7.49 -3.07
N VAL A 25 -0.86 -8.47 -2.39
CA VAL A 25 -0.67 -9.81 -2.95
C VAL A 25 -2.01 -10.47 -3.28
N LEU A 26 -2.98 -10.36 -2.38
CA LEU A 26 -4.33 -10.90 -2.63
C LEU A 26 -4.99 -10.24 -3.84
N LEU A 27 -4.91 -8.92 -3.95
CA LEU A 27 -5.47 -8.19 -5.09
C LEU A 27 -4.76 -8.54 -6.40
N HIS A 28 -3.45 -8.79 -6.34
CA HIS A 28 -2.67 -9.16 -7.52
C HIS A 28 -3.20 -10.44 -8.19
N PHE A 29 -3.59 -11.42 -7.40
CA PHE A 29 -4.07 -12.70 -7.91
C PHE A 29 -5.59 -12.79 -8.03
N LEU A 30 -6.32 -11.85 -7.45
CA LEU A 30 -7.78 -11.93 -7.39
C LEU A 30 -8.44 -11.82 -8.77
N TYR A 31 -7.86 -11.05 -9.70
CA TYR A 31 -8.38 -10.94 -11.06
C TYR A 31 -8.40 -12.29 -11.77
N ASP A 32 -7.36 -13.10 -11.59
CA ASP A 32 -7.28 -14.43 -12.22
C ASP A 32 -8.36 -15.38 -11.69
N LEU A 33 -8.81 -15.18 -10.44
CA LEU A 33 -9.86 -15.98 -9.84
C LEU A 33 -11.26 -15.51 -10.23
N ILE A 34 -11.45 -14.20 -10.39
CA ILE A 34 -12.76 -13.60 -10.70
C ILE A 34 -12.59 -12.60 -11.84
N PRO A 35 -12.33 -13.09 -13.08
CA PRO A 35 -12.18 -12.19 -14.22
C PRO A 35 -13.52 -11.54 -14.61
N GLY A 36 -13.46 -10.31 -15.09
CA GLY A 36 -14.64 -9.57 -15.53
C GLY A 36 -14.37 -8.09 -15.67
N ASN A 37 -15.32 -7.35 -16.27
CA ASN A 37 -15.17 -5.92 -16.49
C ASN A 37 -15.12 -5.14 -15.15
N PHE A 38 -15.92 -5.55 -14.17
CA PHE A 38 -15.92 -4.92 -12.86
C PHE A 38 -14.60 -5.13 -12.12
N THR A 39 -14.10 -6.34 -12.10
CA THR A 39 -12.82 -6.66 -11.44
C THR A 39 -11.65 -6.03 -12.18
N ALA A 40 -11.70 -5.94 -13.52
CA ALA A 40 -10.68 -5.27 -14.32
C ALA A 40 -10.53 -3.77 -13.98
N ALA A 41 -11.59 -3.13 -13.51
CA ALA A 41 -11.53 -1.72 -13.12
C ALA A 41 -10.71 -1.49 -11.84
N PHE A 42 -10.68 -2.46 -10.93
CA PHE A 42 -10.05 -2.33 -9.61
C PHE A 42 -8.81 -3.18 -9.41
N LEU A 43 -8.67 -4.27 -10.16
CA LEU A 43 -7.60 -5.24 -9.99
C LEU A 43 -6.62 -5.19 -11.16
N PRO A 44 -5.35 -5.60 -10.96
CA PRO A 44 -4.38 -5.63 -12.06
C PRO A 44 -4.74 -6.72 -13.06
N VAL A 45 -4.94 -6.33 -14.32
CA VAL A 45 -5.26 -7.24 -15.42
C VAL A 45 -3.99 -7.84 -16.01
N ASN A 46 -2.88 -7.13 -15.96
CA ASN A 46 -1.59 -7.52 -16.51
C ASN A 46 -0.44 -7.00 -15.63
N GLU A 47 0.78 -7.28 -16.04
CA GLU A 47 1.99 -6.93 -15.30
C GLU A 47 2.52 -5.52 -15.62
N SER A 48 1.71 -4.64 -16.22
CA SER A 48 2.15 -3.27 -16.49
C SER A 48 2.29 -2.43 -15.22
N VAL A 49 3.15 -1.42 -15.27
CA VAL A 49 3.34 -0.50 -14.14
C VAL A 49 2.03 0.20 -13.78
N TRP A 50 1.26 0.62 -14.78
CA TRP A 50 -0.03 1.28 -14.57
C TRP A 50 -0.99 0.42 -13.77
N GLU A 51 -1.09 -0.87 -14.12
CA GLU A 51 -1.96 -1.81 -13.41
C GLU A 51 -1.51 -2.03 -11.97
N HIS A 52 -0.20 -2.06 -11.70
CA HIS A 52 0.33 -2.15 -10.34
C HIS A 52 0.07 -0.87 -9.52
N LEU A 53 0.12 0.31 -10.14
CA LEU A 53 -0.23 1.57 -9.47
C LEU A 53 -1.71 1.60 -9.10
N LYS A 54 -2.58 1.14 -9.97
CA LYS A 54 -4.01 0.98 -9.71
C LYS A 54 -4.24 0.04 -8.52
N MET A 55 -3.56 -1.10 -8.51
CA MET A 55 -3.60 -2.05 -7.40
C MET A 55 -3.15 -1.40 -6.07
N THR A 56 -2.08 -0.62 -6.10
CA THR A 56 -1.56 0.08 -4.93
C THR A 56 -2.60 1.02 -4.34
N LEU A 57 -3.24 1.81 -5.17
CA LEU A 57 -4.29 2.74 -4.71
C LEU A 57 -5.44 1.99 -4.04
N ASN A 58 -5.93 0.94 -4.67
CA ASN A 58 -7.01 0.13 -4.11
C ASN A 58 -6.61 -0.60 -2.84
N THR A 59 -5.36 -1.04 -2.73
CA THR A 59 -4.81 -1.63 -1.50
C THR A 59 -4.90 -0.65 -0.34
N TYR A 60 -4.49 0.61 -0.55
CA TYR A 60 -4.58 1.62 0.50
C TYR A 60 -6.02 1.99 0.85
N LEU A 61 -6.93 1.98 -0.11
CA LEU A 61 -8.35 2.20 0.18
C LEU A 61 -8.92 1.10 1.08
N ILE A 62 -8.66 -0.15 0.76
CA ILE A 62 -9.11 -1.30 1.57
C ILE A 62 -8.48 -1.25 2.96
N PHE A 63 -7.17 -1.03 3.04
CA PHE A 63 -6.46 -0.91 4.31
C PHE A 63 -7.03 0.23 5.17
N SER A 64 -7.36 1.36 4.56
CA SER A 64 -7.91 2.50 5.28
C SER A 64 -9.25 2.20 5.93
N ILE A 65 -10.10 1.45 5.25
CA ILE A 65 -11.39 1.03 5.81
C ILE A 65 -11.17 0.14 7.04
N LEU A 66 -10.28 -0.83 6.93
CA LEU A 66 -9.93 -1.72 8.05
C LEU A 66 -9.32 -0.96 9.22
N GLU A 67 -8.38 -0.08 8.95
CA GLU A 67 -7.73 0.74 9.98
C GLU A 67 -8.73 1.67 10.67
N TYR A 68 -9.60 2.31 9.92
CA TYR A 68 -10.63 3.19 10.47
C TYR A 68 -11.57 2.43 11.43
N ILE A 69 -12.01 1.24 11.04
CA ILE A 69 -12.86 0.40 11.90
C ILE A 69 -12.14 0.03 13.19
N ILE A 70 -10.86 -0.37 13.11
CA ILE A 70 -10.05 -0.75 14.26
C ILE A 70 -9.85 0.44 15.21
N LEU A 71 -9.50 1.61 14.66
CA LEU A 71 -9.29 2.82 15.45
C LEU A 71 -10.58 3.27 16.14
N LYS A 72 -11.70 3.20 15.45
CA LYS A 72 -12.99 3.55 16.02
C LYS A 72 -13.40 2.62 17.16
N LYS A 73 -13.18 1.32 17.03
CA LYS A 73 -13.46 0.34 18.08
C LYS A 73 -12.60 0.56 19.33
N LYS A 74 -11.39 1.07 19.16
CA LYS A 74 -10.46 1.37 20.26
C LYS A 74 -10.63 2.79 20.82
N ASN A 75 -11.60 3.56 20.31
CA ASN A 75 -11.83 4.96 20.68
C ASN A 75 -10.58 5.85 20.50
N ILE A 76 -9.77 5.57 19.49
CA ILE A 76 -8.59 6.37 19.17
C ILE A 76 -8.99 7.43 18.16
N GLN A 77 -8.76 8.71 18.52
CA GLN A 77 -8.96 9.82 17.60
C GLN A 77 -7.73 10.03 16.73
N VAL A 78 -7.96 10.25 15.45
CA VAL A 78 -6.89 10.47 14.47
C VAL A 78 -7.13 11.79 13.75
N ASN A 79 -6.16 12.70 13.88
CA ASN A 79 -6.19 13.97 13.15
C ASN A 79 -5.65 13.79 11.73
N ASN A 80 -6.27 14.47 10.77
CA ASN A 80 -5.81 14.50 9.37
C ASN A 80 -5.69 13.11 8.74
N TYR A 81 -6.58 12.18 9.09
CA TYR A 81 -6.50 10.79 8.63
C TYR A 81 -6.53 10.68 7.11
N ILE A 82 -7.48 11.36 6.46
CA ILE A 82 -7.62 11.33 5.00
C ILE A 82 -6.37 11.90 4.33
N PHE A 83 -5.85 13.02 4.83
CA PHE A 83 -4.65 13.64 4.29
C PHE A 83 -3.43 12.72 4.45
N SER A 84 -3.26 12.10 5.62
CA SER A 84 -2.20 11.14 5.87
C SER A 84 -2.29 9.92 4.94
N LEU A 85 -3.51 9.42 4.72
CA LEU A 85 -3.76 8.29 3.83
C LEU A 85 -3.40 8.63 2.39
N LEU A 86 -3.86 9.77 1.88
CA LEU A 86 -3.56 10.22 0.53
C LEU A 86 -2.06 10.42 0.33
N THR A 87 -1.39 11.07 1.28
CA THR A 87 0.06 11.28 1.23
C THR A 87 0.81 9.95 1.24
N SER A 88 0.38 9.00 2.07
CA SER A 88 0.99 7.66 2.13
C SER A 88 0.83 6.90 0.82
N SER A 89 -0.37 6.88 0.24
CA SER A 89 -0.62 6.18 -1.02
C SER A 89 0.14 6.81 -2.19
N LEU A 90 0.12 8.13 -2.30
CA LEU A 90 0.86 8.85 -3.33
C LEU A 90 2.37 8.68 -3.16
N GLY A 91 2.86 8.73 -1.92
CA GLY A 91 4.28 8.48 -1.62
C GLY A 91 4.73 7.09 -2.02
N THR A 92 3.90 6.08 -1.75
CA THR A 92 4.17 4.70 -2.18
C THR A 92 4.20 4.58 -3.70
N ILE A 93 3.25 5.19 -4.39
CA ILE A 93 3.20 5.22 -5.86
C ILE A 93 4.44 5.89 -6.45
N LEU A 94 4.80 7.06 -5.97
CA LEU A 94 5.96 7.80 -6.44
C LEU A 94 7.25 7.04 -6.19
N MET A 95 7.42 6.47 -5.01
CA MET A 95 8.60 5.67 -4.68
C MET A 95 8.70 4.43 -5.57
N THR A 96 7.59 3.77 -5.85
CA THR A 96 7.53 2.62 -6.76
C THR A 96 8.02 3.02 -8.15
N ILE A 97 7.54 4.14 -8.68
CA ILE A 97 7.97 4.63 -10.00
C ILE A 97 9.46 4.97 -10.00
N VAL A 98 9.91 5.71 -9.00
CA VAL A 98 11.31 6.17 -8.91
C VAL A 98 12.30 5.00 -8.81
N LEU A 99 11.93 3.93 -8.10
CA LEU A 99 12.78 2.74 -7.94
C LEU A 99 12.65 1.77 -9.11
N PHE A 100 11.43 1.60 -9.65
CA PHE A 100 11.15 0.60 -10.67
C PHE A 100 11.88 0.90 -11.99
N TYR A 101 11.74 2.11 -12.53
CA TYR A 101 12.27 2.43 -13.85
C TYR A 101 13.80 2.31 -13.94
N PRO A 102 14.60 2.91 -13.02
CA PRO A 102 16.05 2.75 -13.07
C PRO A 102 16.49 1.29 -12.94
N LEU A 103 15.89 0.53 -12.05
CA LEU A 103 16.24 -0.87 -11.84
C LEU A 103 15.77 -1.77 -12.98
N PHE A 104 14.64 -1.48 -13.57
CA PHE A 104 14.15 -2.18 -14.76
C PHE A 104 15.11 -2.03 -15.93
N TYR A 105 15.57 -0.79 -16.21
CA TYR A 105 16.52 -0.53 -17.31
C TYR A 105 17.91 -1.10 -17.03
N THR A 106 18.29 -1.28 -15.77
CA THR A 106 19.61 -1.81 -15.40
C THR A 106 19.64 -3.33 -15.36
N PHE A 107 18.64 -3.96 -14.73
CA PHE A 107 18.62 -5.39 -14.43
C PHE A 107 17.55 -6.19 -15.20
N GLY A 108 16.69 -5.51 -15.94
CA GLY A 108 15.53 -6.14 -16.58
C GLY A 108 14.41 -6.49 -15.59
N GLU A 109 13.42 -7.20 -16.09
CA GLU A 109 12.26 -7.56 -15.28
C GLU A 109 12.56 -8.82 -14.45
N LYS A 110 12.71 -8.65 -13.12
CA LYS A 110 12.92 -9.75 -12.18
C LYS A 110 11.88 -9.65 -11.06
N LEU A 111 11.16 -10.75 -10.82
CA LEU A 111 10.11 -10.81 -9.82
C LEU A 111 10.62 -10.42 -8.42
N ILE A 112 11.79 -10.93 -8.01
CA ILE A 112 12.37 -10.66 -6.69
C ILE A 112 12.64 -9.15 -6.53
N VAL A 113 13.22 -8.52 -7.55
CA VAL A 113 13.53 -7.08 -7.54
C VAL A 113 12.24 -6.27 -7.44
N THR A 114 11.22 -6.62 -8.20
CA THR A 114 9.91 -5.95 -8.16
C THR A 114 9.26 -6.05 -6.78
N GLN A 115 9.31 -7.21 -6.15
CA GLN A 115 8.76 -7.41 -4.81
C GLN A 115 9.51 -6.59 -3.75
N ILE A 116 10.82 -6.54 -3.84
CA ILE A 116 11.65 -5.73 -2.93
C ILE A 116 11.34 -4.24 -3.09
N ILE A 117 11.24 -3.76 -4.32
CA ILE A 117 10.88 -2.36 -4.63
C ILE A 117 9.52 -2.02 -4.01
N TYR A 118 8.54 -2.90 -4.20
CA TYR A 118 7.20 -2.67 -3.69
C TYR A 118 7.17 -2.62 -2.16
N LEU A 119 7.88 -3.53 -1.52
CA LEU A 119 8.00 -3.55 -0.05
C LEU A 119 8.66 -2.27 0.48
N ILE A 120 9.75 -1.83 -0.12
CA ILE A 120 10.43 -0.58 0.25
C ILE A 120 9.48 0.61 0.07
N SER A 121 8.72 0.63 -1.01
CA SER A 121 7.73 1.69 -1.28
C SER A 121 6.64 1.76 -0.22
N ILE A 122 6.13 0.60 0.22
CA ILE A 122 5.14 0.52 1.30
C ILE A 122 5.72 1.03 2.62
N ILE A 123 6.96 0.64 2.94
CA ILE A 123 7.65 1.11 4.15
C ILE A 123 7.78 2.64 4.12
N PHE A 124 8.19 3.21 2.99
CA PHE A 124 8.29 4.65 2.81
C PHE A 124 6.94 5.36 2.97
N GLY A 125 5.89 4.84 2.34
CA GLY A 125 4.55 5.40 2.46
C GLY A 125 4.02 5.35 3.90
N THR A 126 4.27 4.25 4.61
CA THR A 126 3.90 4.11 6.02
C THR A 126 4.67 5.10 6.90
N TYR A 127 5.93 5.33 6.60
CA TYR A 127 6.74 6.33 7.28
C TYR A 127 6.16 7.74 7.08
N LEU A 128 5.83 8.12 5.85
CA LEU A 128 5.19 9.42 5.57
C LEU A 128 3.89 9.60 6.36
N LYS A 129 3.05 8.56 6.41
CA LYS A 129 1.81 8.59 7.17
C LYS A 129 2.07 8.85 8.66
N SER A 130 3.17 8.34 9.19
CA SER A 130 3.48 8.43 10.61
C SER A 130 3.95 9.81 11.07
N ILE A 131 4.51 10.63 10.17
CA ILE A 131 4.98 11.99 10.50
C ILE A 131 3.89 13.04 10.30
N LEU A 132 2.77 12.68 9.71
CA LEU A 132 1.62 13.54 9.47
C LEU A 132 0.52 13.24 10.49
#